data_3fc5a5669b2eae5b08485280136e82a4
#
_entry.id   3fc5a5669b2eae5b08485280136e82a4
#
_cell.length_a   1.000
_cell.length_b   1.000
_cell.length_c   1.000
_cell.angle_alpha   90.00
_cell.angle_beta   90.00
_cell.angle_gamma   90.00
#
_symmetry.space_group_name_H-M   'P 1'
#
loop_
_entity.id
_entity.type
_entity.pdbx_description
1 polymer ?
#
loop_
_entity_poly.entity_id
_entity_poly.type
_entity_poly.pdbx_seq_one_letter_code
_entity_poly.pdbx_strand_id
1 'polypeptide(L)'
;QDMLESLYSLGYNLYTSGNYKDAETVFSGLCLYDHNDPRFWMGLAGSRQANGKYQEAVDAYGLCSAMGALASPVPVLQAGMCYLKMGDREKAQGAFVVALSMGEEGNPEHDAARGKASAMLAILEQAEK
;
A
#
# COMPACT_ATOMS: atom_id res chain seq x y z
N GLN A 1 -21.05 -12.41 8.52
CA GLN A 1 -20.70 -11.86 7.21
C GLN A 1 -20.81 -10.36 7.30
N ASP A 2 -21.92 -9.93 7.76
CA ASP A 2 -22.22 -8.53 7.78
C ASP A 2 -21.38 -7.76 8.78
N MET A 3 -20.95 -8.45 9.85
CA MET A 3 -20.10 -7.81 10.84
C MET A 3 -18.74 -7.42 10.26
N LEU A 4 -18.10 -8.33 9.50
CA LEU A 4 -16.82 -8.03 8.90
C LEU A 4 -16.93 -6.92 7.84
N GLU A 5 -17.98 -6.96 7.01
CA GLU A 5 -18.19 -5.90 6.03
C GLU A 5 -18.51 -4.57 6.68
N SER A 6 -19.27 -4.59 7.76
CA SER A 6 -19.57 -3.37 8.51
C SER A 6 -18.32 -2.78 9.15
N LEU A 7 -17.46 -3.62 9.72
CA LEU A 7 -16.20 -3.17 10.29
C LEU A 7 -15.25 -2.67 9.22
N TYR A 8 -15.23 -3.32 8.06
CA TYR A 8 -14.42 -2.86 6.94
C TYR A 8 -14.89 -1.45 6.51
N SER A 9 -16.20 -1.26 6.37
CA SER A 9 -16.76 0.04 6.02
C SER A 9 -16.42 1.10 7.07
N LEU A 10 -16.48 0.73 8.35
CA LEU A 10 -16.09 1.64 9.43
C LEU A 10 -14.62 2.05 9.30
N GLY A 11 -13.74 1.08 9.12
CA GLY A 11 -12.32 1.36 8.95
C GLY A 11 -12.06 2.27 7.76
N TYR A 12 -12.71 2.00 6.64
CA TYR A 12 -12.59 2.80 5.43
C TYR A 12 -13.07 4.24 5.66
N ASN A 13 -14.23 4.39 6.33
CA ASN A 13 -14.77 5.74 6.63
C ASN A 13 -13.86 6.51 7.59
N LEU A 14 -13.30 5.84 8.58
CA LEU A 14 -12.34 6.46 9.49
C LEU A 14 -11.11 6.93 8.73
N TYR A 15 -10.62 6.09 7.83
CA TYR A 15 -9.46 6.43 7.02
C TYR A 15 -9.74 7.65 6.13
N THR A 16 -10.86 7.64 5.40
CA THR A 16 -11.18 8.73 4.48
C THR A 16 -11.50 10.03 5.19
N SER A 17 -11.91 9.97 6.46
CA SER A 17 -12.18 11.17 7.26
C SER A 17 -10.95 11.66 8.03
N GLY A 18 -9.80 11.01 7.88
CA GLY A 18 -8.56 11.44 8.50
C GLY A 18 -8.32 10.88 9.89
N ASN A 19 -9.18 9.98 10.38
CA ASN A 19 -9.02 9.34 11.69
C ASN A 19 -8.14 8.10 11.55
N TYR A 20 -6.86 8.32 11.22
CA TYR A 20 -5.94 7.25 10.86
C TYR A 20 -5.60 6.30 12.02
N LYS A 21 -5.55 6.83 13.25
CA LYS A 21 -5.28 5.98 14.42
C LYS A 21 -6.41 4.99 14.66
N ASP A 22 -7.64 5.47 14.59
CA ASP A 22 -8.82 4.61 14.77
C ASP A 22 -8.97 3.64 13.60
N ALA A 23 -8.69 4.11 12.39
CA ALA A 23 -8.71 3.25 11.21
C ALA A 23 -7.70 2.10 11.38
N GLU A 24 -6.50 2.41 11.83
CA GLU A 24 -5.46 1.40 12.04
C GLU A 24 -5.94 0.35 13.05
N THR A 25 -6.59 0.77 14.13
CA THR A 25 -7.12 -0.15 15.13
C THR A 25 -8.16 -1.09 14.52
N VAL A 26 -9.09 -0.54 13.74
CA VAL A 26 -10.15 -1.35 13.11
C VAL A 26 -9.55 -2.34 12.12
N PHE A 27 -8.67 -1.89 11.23
CA PHE A 27 -8.05 -2.78 10.25
C PHE A 27 -7.16 -3.83 10.92
N SER A 28 -6.46 -3.47 11.98
CA SER A 28 -5.66 -4.42 12.75
C SER A 28 -6.53 -5.55 13.30
N GLY A 29 -7.69 -5.20 13.87
CA GLY A 29 -8.65 -6.18 14.35
C GLY A 29 -9.18 -7.08 13.24
N LEU A 30 -9.47 -6.50 12.08
CA LEU A 30 -9.93 -7.26 10.91
C LEU A 30 -8.87 -8.25 10.44
N CYS A 31 -7.61 -7.84 10.41
CA CYS A 31 -6.50 -8.74 10.03
C CYS A 31 -6.35 -9.89 11.02
N LEU A 32 -6.58 -9.64 12.31
CA LEU A 32 -6.54 -10.70 13.31
C LEU A 32 -7.69 -11.68 13.13
N TYR A 33 -8.85 -11.17 12.73
CA TYR A 33 -10.02 -12.01 12.52
C TYR A 33 -9.91 -12.85 11.25
N ASP A 34 -9.46 -12.22 10.16
CA ASP A 34 -9.28 -12.91 8.88
C ASP A 34 -8.00 -12.40 8.20
N HIS A 35 -6.90 -13.09 8.46
CA HIS A 35 -5.59 -12.71 7.93
C HIS A 35 -5.41 -13.05 6.45
N ASN A 36 -6.43 -13.65 5.81
CA ASN A 36 -6.35 -14.03 4.40
C ASN A 36 -7.06 -13.04 3.47
N ASP A 37 -7.64 -11.97 3.99
CA ASP A 37 -8.31 -10.97 3.18
C ASP A 37 -7.34 -9.81 2.87
N PRO A 38 -6.90 -9.68 1.62
CA PRO A 38 -5.93 -8.62 1.28
C PRO A 38 -6.47 -7.22 1.48
N ARG A 39 -7.80 -7.02 1.43
CA ARG A 39 -8.40 -5.70 1.67
C ARG A 39 -8.09 -5.20 3.09
N PHE A 40 -8.08 -6.12 4.05
CA PHE A 40 -7.82 -5.77 5.45
C PHE A 40 -6.36 -5.35 5.63
N TRP A 41 -5.44 -6.06 4.99
CA TRP A 41 -4.01 -5.69 5.02
C TRP A 41 -3.76 -4.39 4.28
N MET A 42 -4.46 -4.13 3.17
CA MET A 42 -4.34 -2.85 2.47
C MET A 42 -4.81 -1.69 3.35
N GLY A 43 -5.94 -1.87 4.04
CA GLY A 43 -6.43 -0.86 4.98
C GLY A 43 -5.46 -0.60 6.12
N LEU A 44 -4.90 -1.67 6.67
CA LEU A 44 -3.91 -1.56 7.73
C LEU A 44 -2.65 -0.85 7.24
N ALA A 45 -2.16 -1.25 6.08
CA ALA A 45 -0.96 -0.64 5.50
C ALA A 45 -1.14 0.85 5.25
N GLY A 46 -2.25 1.23 4.63
CA GLY A 46 -2.54 2.63 4.37
C GLY A 46 -2.67 3.46 5.64
N SER A 47 -3.31 2.89 6.66
CA SER A 47 -3.45 3.56 7.96
C SER A 47 -2.10 3.74 8.65
N ARG A 48 -1.25 2.72 8.62
CA ARG A 48 0.10 2.81 9.16
C ARG A 48 0.92 3.87 8.43
N GLN A 49 0.82 3.90 7.11
CA GLN A 49 1.51 4.90 6.29
C GLN A 49 1.06 6.31 6.69
N ALA A 50 -0.25 6.53 6.81
CA ALA A 50 -0.79 7.82 7.19
C ALA A 50 -0.38 8.23 8.61
N ASN A 51 -0.16 7.25 9.49
CA ASN A 51 0.30 7.49 10.86
C ASN A 51 1.83 7.63 10.96
N GLY A 52 2.54 7.58 9.84
CA GLY A 52 4.00 7.73 9.84
C GLY A 52 4.74 6.46 10.23
N LYS A 53 4.05 5.33 10.32
CA LYS A 53 4.67 4.04 10.66
C LYS A 53 5.10 3.34 9.40
N TYR A 54 6.12 3.87 8.76
CA TYR A 54 6.47 3.48 7.39
C TYR A 54 6.98 2.06 7.26
N GLN A 55 7.83 1.59 8.18
CA GLN A 55 8.31 0.21 8.09
C GLN A 55 7.17 -0.79 8.30
N GLU A 56 6.31 -0.52 9.27
CA GLU A 56 5.14 -1.38 9.52
C GLU A 56 4.17 -1.36 8.34
N ALA A 57 4.06 -0.20 7.67
CA ALA A 57 3.25 -0.10 6.46
C ALA A 57 3.84 -0.96 5.34
N VAL A 58 5.17 -0.89 5.14
CA VAL A 58 5.86 -1.73 4.14
C VAL A 58 5.59 -3.20 4.40
N ASP A 59 5.67 -3.63 5.66
CA ASP A 59 5.42 -5.03 6.02
C ASP A 59 4.01 -5.46 5.63
N ALA A 60 3.02 -4.62 5.88
CA ALA A 60 1.64 -4.90 5.53
C ALA A 60 1.41 -4.88 4.02
N TYR A 61 2.03 -3.94 3.31
CA TYR A 61 1.96 -3.91 1.84
C TYR A 61 2.58 -5.17 1.23
N GLY A 62 3.67 -5.65 1.83
CA GLY A 62 4.31 -6.90 1.39
C GLY A 62 3.38 -8.09 1.52
N LEU A 63 2.62 -8.17 2.61
CA LEU A 63 1.63 -9.22 2.79
C LEU A 63 0.52 -9.13 1.75
N CYS A 64 0.04 -7.92 1.46
CA CYS A 64 -0.95 -7.71 0.40
C CYS A 64 -0.45 -8.22 -0.94
N SER A 65 0.77 -7.85 -1.28
CA SER A 65 1.37 -8.24 -2.55
C SER A 65 1.50 -9.75 -2.67
N ALA A 66 1.88 -10.41 -1.57
CA ALA A 66 2.04 -11.86 -1.55
C ALA A 66 0.71 -12.60 -1.70
N MET A 67 -0.40 -11.98 -1.28
CA MET A 67 -1.73 -12.59 -1.36
C MET A 67 -2.42 -12.40 -2.70
N GLY A 68 -1.93 -11.48 -3.52
CA GLY A 68 -2.60 -11.13 -4.77
C GLY A 68 -2.52 -12.23 -5.78
N ALA A 69 -3.66 -12.66 -6.32
CA ALA A 69 -3.72 -13.64 -7.39
C ALA A 69 -3.10 -13.07 -8.67
N LEU A 70 -3.37 -11.80 -8.94
CA LEU A 70 -2.73 -11.05 -10.00
C LEU A 70 -1.90 -9.99 -9.31
N ALA A 71 -0.63 -9.97 -9.59
CA ALA A 71 0.29 -9.08 -8.89
C ALA A 71 -0.01 -7.62 -9.20
N SER A 72 -0.82 -6.99 -8.35
CA SER A 72 -1.11 -5.57 -8.47
C SER A 72 0.11 -4.74 -8.13
N PRO A 73 0.43 -3.71 -8.92
CA PRO A 73 1.56 -2.83 -8.60
C PRO A 73 1.27 -1.87 -7.45
N VAL A 74 0.00 -1.75 -7.02
CA VAL A 74 -0.39 -0.73 -6.03
C VAL A 74 0.31 -0.90 -4.69
N PRO A 75 0.31 -2.09 -4.06
CA PRO A 75 1.01 -2.23 -2.77
C PRO A 75 2.51 -1.99 -2.89
N VAL A 76 3.12 -2.44 -3.97
CA VAL A 76 4.57 -2.26 -4.18
C VAL A 76 4.91 -0.80 -4.41
N LEU A 77 4.09 -0.08 -5.18
CA LEU A 77 4.25 1.36 -5.36
C LEU A 77 4.21 2.07 -4.01
N GLN A 78 3.22 1.75 -3.17
CA GLN A 78 3.09 2.41 -1.87
C GLN A 78 4.25 2.07 -0.94
N ALA A 79 4.74 0.84 -1.00
CA ALA A 79 5.95 0.47 -0.25
C ALA A 79 7.13 1.33 -0.69
N GLY A 80 7.28 1.58 -1.99
CA GLY A 80 8.31 2.48 -2.50
C GLY A 80 8.18 3.89 -1.94
N MET A 81 6.96 4.40 -1.87
CA MET A 81 6.71 5.71 -1.29
C MET A 81 7.09 5.76 0.19
N CYS A 82 6.82 4.67 0.92
CA CYS A 82 7.22 4.56 2.33
C CYS A 82 8.74 4.56 2.46
N TYR A 83 9.45 3.83 1.61
CA TYR A 83 10.91 3.82 1.62
C TYR A 83 11.49 5.22 1.39
N LEU A 84 10.87 6.01 0.51
CA LEU A 84 11.29 7.39 0.31
C LEU A 84 11.14 8.20 1.59
N LYS A 85 10.02 8.02 2.30
CA LYS A 85 9.79 8.71 3.57
C LYS A 85 10.82 8.32 4.63
N MET A 86 11.33 7.08 4.56
CA MET A 86 12.37 6.62 5.47
C MET A 86 13.77 7.01 5.03
N GLY A 87 13.90 7.64 3.88
CA GLY A 87 15.20 8.03 3.35
C GLY A 87 15.98 6.87 2.70
N ASP A 88 15.31 5.74 2.46
CA ASP A 88 15.94 4.58 1.85
C ASP A 88 15.71 4.62 0.35
N ARG A 89 16.54 5.38 -0.33
CA ARG A 89 16.43 5.64 -1.76
C ARG A 89 16.62 4.37 -2.60
N GLU A 90 17.56 3.54 -2.20
CA GLU A 90 17.85 2.31 -2.93
C GLU A 90 16.68 1.36 -2.94
N LYS A 91 16.07 1.13 -1.77
CA LYS A 91 14.90 0.26 -1.68
C LYS A 91 13.69 0.87 -2.39
N ALA A 92 13.56 2.20 -2.34
CA ALA A 92 12.49 2.88 -3.07
C ALA A 92 12.63 2.64 -4.57
N GLN A 93 13.83 2.81 -5.13
CA GLN A 93 14.08 2.56 -6.55
C GLN A 93 13.74 1.12 -6.91
N GLY A 94 14.18 0.17 -6.08
CA GLY A 94 13.88 -1.24 -6.32
C GLY A 94 12.37 -1.51 -6.37
N ALA A 95 11.63 -0.93 -5.44
CA ALA A 95 10.18 -1.10 -5.39
C ALA A 95 9.52 -0.52 -6.65
N PHE A 96 9.92 0.68 -7.08
CA PHE A 96 9.33 1.29 -8.27
C PHE A 96 9.65 0.50 -9.54
N VAL A 97 10.87 -0.04 -9.65
CA VAL A 97 11.24 -0.90 -10.78
C VAL A 97 10.34 -2.15 -10.81
N VAL A 98 10.15 -2.78 -9.65
CA VAL A 98 9.28 -3.96 -9.57
C VAL A 98 7.84 -3.60 -9.94
N ALA A 99 7.33 -2.47 -9.46
CA ALA A 99 5.98 -2.02 -9.78
C ALA A 99 5.74 -1.88 -11.27
N LEU A 100 6.76 -1.42 -12.03
CA LEU A 100 6.63 -1.27 -13.49
C LEU A 100 6.37 -2.60 -14.19
N SER A 101 6.83 -3.72 -13.63
CA SER A 101 6.67 -5.03 -14.23
C SER A 101 5.40 -5.76 -13.80
N MET A 102 4.58 -5.14 -12.95
CA MET A 102 3.42 -5.78 -12.36
C MET A 102 2.12 -5.25 -12.94
N GLY A 103 1.07 -6.04 -12.76
CA GLY A 103 -0.28 -5.62 -13.08
C GLY A 103 -0.71 -5.96 -14.49
N GLU A 104 -1.97 -5.70 -14.76
CA GLU A 104 -2.60 -5.99 -16.05
C GLU A 104 -2.63 -4.73 -16.92
N GLU A 105 -2.34 -4.93 -18.20
CA GLU A 105 -2.45 -3.87 -19.17
C GLU A 105 -3.94 -3.53 -19.37
N GLY A 106 -4.25 -2.25 -19.43
CA GLY A 106 -5.63 -1.82 -19.60
C GLY A 106 -6.43 -1.68 -18.32
N ASN A 107 -5.89 -2.13 -17.19
CA ASN A 107 -6.51 -1.90 -15.88
C ASN A 107 -6.17 -0.48 -15.44
N PRO A 108 -7.15 0.44 -15.31
CA PRO A 108 -6.85 1.85 -15.00
C PRO A 108 -6.07 2.06 -13.72
N GLU A 109 -6.36 1.29 -12.68
CA GLU A 109 -5.65 1.40 -11.40
C GLU A 109 -4.19 0.94 -11.55
N HIS A 110 -3.98 -0.16 -12.26
CA HIS A 110 -2.62 -0.67 -12.50
C HIS A 110 -1.83 0.27 -13.40
N ASP A 111 -2.47 0.81 -14.45
CA ASP A 111 -1.82 1.76 -15.35
C ASP A 111 -1.41 3.02 -14.60
N ALA A 112 -2.28 3.54 -13.74
CA ALA A 112 -1.99 4.73 -12.94
C ALA A 112 -0.83 4.46 -11.98
N ALA A 113 -0.79 3.29 -11.35
CA ALA A 113 0.28 2.94 -10.43
C ALA A 113 1.62 2.83 -11.15
N ARG A 114 1.64 2.17 -12.32
CA ARG A 114 2.87 2.08 -13.11
C ARG A 114 3.33 3.46 -13.58
N GLY A 115 2.39 4.32 -13.98
CA GLY A 115 2.72 5.69 -14.37
C GLY A 115 3.37 6.47 -13.25
N LYS A 116 2.85 6.32 -12.04
CA LYS A 116 3.42 6.98 -10.86
C LYS A 116 4.81 6.44 -10.53
N ALA A 117 4.99 5.11 -10.61
CA ALA A 117 6.30 4.49 -10.38
C ALA A 117 7.33 5.01 -11.38
N SER A 118 6.93 5.11 -12.66
CA SER A 118 7.81 5.64 -13.71
C SER A 118 8.20 7.09 -13.41
N ALA A 119 7.23 7.92 -13.00
CA ALA A 119 7.50 9.31 -12.65
C ALA A 119 8.45 9.42 -11.47
N MET A 120 8.27 8.58 -10.44
CA MET A 120 9.14 8.61 -9.26
C MET A 120 10.56 8.19 -9.62
N LEU A 121 10.71 7.20 -10.49
CA LEU A 121 12.04 6.79 -10.96
C LEU A 121 12.73 7.92 -11.71
N ALA A 122 11.99 8.65 -12.54
CA ALA A 122 12.55 9.79 -13.27
C ALA A 122 13.03 10.89 -12.31
N ILE A 123 12.23 11.16 -11.26
CA ILE A 123 12.59 12.14 -10.25
C ILE A 123 13.87 11.71 -9.51
N LEU A 124 13.95 10.44 -9.12
CA LEU A 124 15.12 9.92 -8.41
C LEU A 124 16.37 9.95 -9.29
N GLU A 125 16.22 9.66 -10.57
CA GLU A 125 17.33 9.73 -11.52
C GLU A 125 17.84 11.16 -11.65
N GLN A 126 16.95 12.14 -11.74
CA GLN A 126 17.34 13.54 -11.81
C GLN A 126 18.08 13.99 -10.55
N ALA A 127 17.62 13.54 -9.40
CA ALA A 127 18.23 13.91 -8.11
C ALA A 127 19.66 13.38 -7.96
N GLU A 128 20.02 12.31 -8.71
CA GLU A 128 21.39 11.76 -8.67
C GLU A 128 22.37 12.56 -9.51
N LYS A 129 21.87 13.39 -10.40
CA LYS A 129 22.69 14.25 -11.23
C LYS A 129 22.97 15.58 -10.54
#